data_129f5d62acdd30692fa381b21711762c
#
_entry.id   129f5d62acdd30692fa381b21711762c
#
_cell.length_a   1.000
_cell.length_b   1.000
_cell.length_c   1.000
_cell.angle_alpha   90.00
_cell.angle_beta   90.00
_cell.angle_gamma   90.00
#
_symmetry.space_group_name_H-M   'P 1'
#
loop_
_entity.id
_entity.type
_entity.pdbx_description
1 polymer ?
#
loop_
_entity_poly.entity_id
_entity_poly.type
_entity_poly.pdbx_seq_one_letter_code
_entity_poly.pdbx_strand_id
1 'polypeptide(L)'
;MIIGLTGGIASGKSTVSKYLAEKGFKVYDADKIAKDISEKKSVQEEIISTFGNKILNENGNVDRKKLKEIVFENKEKLEKLNSIIHPKVINFYKELKERNTYKVIIFDVPLLFESGIDKFCDKILVVISDYEIQLNRIVERDKIDRKLAEKIIKSQLSNEERIKKADVVIENNSNLEDLFKKVERFCETIWR
;
A
#
# COMPACT_ATOMS: atom_id res chain seq x y z
N MET A 1 12.06 3.68 15.49
CA MET A 1 12.40 3.83 14.05
C MET A 1 11.22 3.37 13.22
N ILE A 2 10.86 4.13 12.20
CA ILE A 2 9.77 3.85 11.27
C ILE A 2 10.36 3.55 9.90
N ILE A 3 10.04 2.38 9.36
CA ILE A 3 10.48 1.95 8.04
C ILE A 3 9.29 1.92 7.09
N GLY A 4 9.33 2.73 6.03
CA GLY A 4 8.37 2.67 4.94
C GLY A 4 8.71 1.52 4.00
N LEU A 5 7.82 0.54 3.87
CA LEU A 5 7.92 -0.55 2.92
C LEU A 5 7.04 -0.26 1.70
N THR A 6 7.64 -0.18 0.53
CA THR A 6 6.92 0.02 -0.73
C THR A 6 7.50 -0.82 -1.86
N GLY A 7 6.88 -0.79 -3.01
CA GLY A 7 7.33 -1.52 -4.20
C GLY A 7 6.28 -1.50 -5.31
N GLY A 8 6.71 -1.72 -6.53
CA GLY A 8 5.81 -1.82 -7.67
C GLY A 8 4.83 -2.98 -7.58
N ILE A 9 3.77 -2.92 -8.37
CA ILE A 9 2.82 -4.03 -8.46
C ILE A 9 3.56 -5.33 -8.80
N ALA A 10 3.19 -6.42 -8.13
CA ALA A 10 3.79 -7.76 -8.30
C ALA A 10 5.31 -7.86 -8.02
N SER A 11 5.93 -6.85 -7.39
CA SER A 11 7.34 -6.92 -6.95
C SER A 11 7.59 -7.91 -5.81
N GLY A 12 6.55 -8.36 -5.10
CA GLY A 12 6.67 -9.22 -3.93
C GLY A 12 6.66 -8.48 -2.59
N LYS A 13 6.30 -7.19 -2.57
CA LYS A 13 6.16 -6.38 -1.35
C LYS A 13 5.35 -7.10 -0.26
N SER A 14 4.20 -7.69 -0.61
CA SER A 14 3.32 -8.39 0.35
C SER A 14 3.99 -9.62 0.97
N THR A 15 4.85 -10.32 0.22
CA THR A 15 5.65 -11.43 0.74
C THR A 15 6.67 -10.93 1.76
N VAL A 16 7.36 -9.84 1.45
CA VAL A 16 8.31 -9.19 2.38
C VAL A 16 7.59 -8.68 3.62
N SER A 17 6.44 -8.01 3.47
CA SER A 17 5.61 -7.51 4.56
C SER A 17 5.20 -8.63 5.54
N LYS A 18 4.71 -9.74 4.99
CA LYS A 18 4.33 -10.91 5.77
C LYS A 18 5.53 -11.50 6.52
N TYR A 19 6.65 -11.67 5.83
CA TYR A 19 7.87 -12.21 6.45
C TYR A 19 8.40 -11.32 7.58
N LEU A 20 8.38 -10.00 7.41
CA LEU A 20 8.73 -9.06 8.48
C LEU A 20 7.79 -9.19 9.69
N ALA A 21 6.49 -9.37 9.46
CA ALA A 21 5.55 -9.63 10.55
C ALA A 21 5.83 -10.94 11.29
N GLU A 22 6.18 -12.03 10.57
CA GLU A 22 6.59 -13.32 11.13
C GLU A 22 7.89 -13.22 11.96
N LYS A 23 8.78 -12.30 11.60
CA LYS A 23 9.99 -11.97 12.37
C LYS A 23 9.72 -11.07 13.59
N GLY A 24 8.48 -10.72 13.86
CA GLY A 24 8.06 -9.96 15.05
C GLY A 24 8.01 -8.44 14.88
N PHE A 25 8.20 -7.92 13.68
CA PHE A 25 7.99 -6.49 13.44
C PHE A 25 6.50 -6.13 13.46
N LYS A 26 6.17 -4.99 14.04
CA LYS A 26 4.82 -4.45 13.95
C LYS A 26 4.61 -3.82 12.58
N VAL A 27 3.76 -4.43 11.76
CA VAL A 27 3.44 -3.97 10.41
C VAL A 27 2.08 -3.27 10.40
N TYR A 28 2.03 -2.09 9.78
CA TYR A 28 0.84 -1.29 9.56
C TYR A 28 0.55 -1.20 8.06
N ASP A 29 -0.42 -1.99 7.61
CA ASP A 29 -0.85 -2.08 6.22
C ASP A 29 -1.80 -0.92 5.88
N ALA A 30 -1.44 -0.09 4.91
CA ALA A 30 -2.20 1.09 4.51
C ALA A 30 -3.58 0.75 3.94
N ASP A 31 -3.70 -0.33 3.19
CA ASP A 31 -4.98 -0.74 2.61
C ASP A 31 -5.95 -1.19 3.71
N LYS A 32 -5.44 -1.92 4.71
CA LYS A 32 -6.22 -2.31 5.88
C LYS A 32 -6.62 -1.10 6.71
N ILE A 33 -5.70 -0.18 6.96
CA ILE A 33 -5.98 1.06 7.70
C ILE A 33 -7.02 1.91 6.98
N ALA A 34 -6.90 2.10 5.66
CA ALA A 34 -7.88 2.83 4.87
C ALA A 34 -9.26 2.17 4.94
N LYS A 35 -9.31 0.84 4.92
CA LYS A 35 -10.52 0.05 5.11
C LYS A 35 -11.14 0.32 6.48
N ASP A 36 -10.37 0.17 7.56
CA ASP A 36 -10.84 0.36 8.94
C ASP A 36 -11.32 1.81 9.17
N ILE A 37 -10.62 2.79 8.59
CA ILE A 37 -11.03 4.20 8.62
C ILE A 37 -12.35 4.39 7.89
N SER A 38 -12.52 3.80 6.70
CA SER A 38 -13.74 3.92 5.91
C SER A 38 -14.97 3.29 6.57
N GLU A 39 -14.78 2.41 7.54
CA GLU A 39 -15.84 1.75 8.32
C GLU A 39 -16.28 2.58 9.55
N LYS A 40 -15.53 3.61 9.94
CA LYS A 40 -15.92 4.47 11.06
C LYS A 40 -17.21 5.22 10.73
N LYS A 41 -18.15 5.28 11.69
CA LYS A 41 -19.47 5.89 11.51
C LYS A 41 -19.39 7.31 10.93
N SER A 42 -18.52 8.17 11.46
CA SER A 42 -18.34 9.53 10.99
C SER A 42 -17.86 9.62 9.52
N VAL A 43 -17.03 8.66 9.09
CA VAL A 43 -16.53 8.58 7.71
C VAL A 43 -17.61 8.05 6.78
N GLN A 44 -18.40 7.07 7.24
CA GLN A 44 -19.57 6.57 6.52
C GLN A 44 -20.59 7.71 6.26
N GLU A 45 -20.88 8.52 7.27
CA GLU A 45 -21.79 9.67 7.14
C GLU A 45 -21.26 10.69 6.12
N GLU A 46 -19.96 10.97 6.10
CA GLU A 46 -19.32 11.86 5.12
C GLU A 46 -19.39 11.28 3.70
N ILE A 47 -19.15 9.97 3.54
CA ILE A 47 -19.27 9.27 2.25
C ILE A 47 -20.73 9.31 1.76
N ILE A 48 -21.70 9.04 2.63
CA ILE A 48 -23.13 9.09 2.29
C ILE A 48 -23.54 10.52 1.86
N SER A 49 -23.10 11.54 2.59
CA SER A 49 -23.41 12.93 2.22
C SER A 49 -22.83 13.31 0.86
N THR A 50 -21.68 12.75 0.49
CA THR A 50 -20.99 13.04 -0.77
C THR A 50 -21.59 12.28 -1.96
N PHE A 51 -21.96 11.01 -1.78
CA PHE A 51 -22.37 10.12 -2.87
C PHE A 51 -23.90 9.87 -2.91
N GLY A 52 -24.63 10.26 -1.84
CA GLY A 52 -26.07 10.10 -1.73
C GLY A 52 -26.50 8.64 -1.43
N ASN A 53 -27.81 8.44 -1.31
CA ASN A 53 -28.40 7.17 -0.87
C ASN A 53 -28.19 5.99 -1.84
N LYS A 54 -27.79 6.25 -3.09
CA LYS A 54 -27.57 5.20 -4.10
C LYS A 54 -26.44 4.21 -3.76
N ILE A 55 -25.57 4.57 -2.80
CA ILE A 55 -24.50 3.72 -2.30
C ILE A 55 -24.92 2.89 -1.08
N LEU A 56 -26.17 2.97 -0.64
CA LEU A 56 -26.64 2.27 0.56
C LEU A 56 -27.14 0.86 0.24
N ASN A 57 -26.97 -0.03 1.20
CA ASN A 57 -27.66 -1.32 1.25
C ASN A 57 -29.04 -1.16 1.94
N GLU A 58 -29.79 -2.25 2.03
CA GLU A 58 -31.12 -2.29 2.64
C GLU A 58 -31.14 -1.88 4.12
N ASN A 59 -30.01 -2.02 4.81
CA ASN A 59 -29.84 -1.66 6.22
C ASN A 59 -29.37 -0.22 6.44
N GLY A 60 -29.30 0.60 5.37
CA GLY A 60 -28.86 2.01 5.44
C GLY A 60 -27.36 2.21 5.60
N ASN A 61 -26.54 1.15 5.46
CA ASN A 61 -25.08 1.24 5.52
C ASN A 61 -24.48 1.35 4.11
N VAL A 62 -23.28 1.88 3.99
CA VAL A 62 -22.56 1.95 2.71
C VAL A 62 -22.32 0.55 2.15
N ASP A 63 -22.86 0.29 0.96
CA ASP A 63 -22.56 -0.88 0.16
C ASP A 63 -21.27 -0.65 -0.60
N ARG A 64 -20.22 -1.35 -0.20
CA ARG A 64 -18.87 -1.20 -0.80
C ARG A 64 -18.84 -1.56 -2.28
N LYS A 65 -19.66 -2.52 -2.72
CA LYS A 65 -19.72 -2.93 -4.11
C LYS A 65 -20.30 -1.80 -4.96
N LYS A 66 -21.45 -1.25 -4.55
CA LYS A 66 -22.10 -0.11 -5.22
C LYS A 66 -21.18 1.12 -5.25
N LEU A 67 -20.53 1.44 -4.10
CA LEU A 67 -19.58 2.56 -4.04
C LEU A 67 -18.42 2.34 -5.01
N LYS A 68 -17.83 1.13 -5.02
CA LYS A 68 -16.74 0.76 -5.91
C LYS A 68 -17.14 0.93 -7.38
N GLU A 69 -18.27 0.42 -7.81
CA GLU A 69 -18.78 0.57 -9.17
C GLU A 69 -18.90 2.05 -9.55
N ILE A 70 -19.47 2.87 -8.67
CA ILE A 70 -19.68 4.31 -8.92
C ILE A 70 -18.36 5.09 -9.04
N VAL A 71 -17.34 4.76 -8.25
CA VAL A 71 -16.07 5.50 -8.25
C VAL A 71 -15.11 5.02 -9.33
N PHE A 72 -15.16 3.74 -9.72
CA PHE A 72 -14.28 3.23 -10.78
C PHE A 72 -14.65 3.72 -12.18
N GLU A 73 -15.93 4.03 -12.40
CA GLU A 73 -16.41 4.56 -13.68
C GLU A 73 -16.12 6.06 -13.88
N ASN A 74 -15.72 6.77 -12.83
CA ASN A 74 -15.58 8.22 -12.88
C ASN A 74 -14.42 8.70 -12.00
N LYS A 75 -13.38 9.24 -12.66
CA LYS A 75 -12.18 9.75 -12.01
C LYS A 75 -12.47 10.82 -10.96
N GLU A 76 -13.38 11.75 -11.22
CA GLU A 76 -13.73 12.80 -10.25
C GLU A 76 -14.37 12.23 -8.99
N LYS A 77 -15.20 11.18 -9.14
CA LYS A 77 -15.80 10.50 -7.98
C LYS A 77 -14.75 9.74 -7.17
N LEU A 78 -13.80 9.10 -7.84
CA LEU A 78 -12.67 8.46 -7.16
C LEU A 78 -11.83 9.50 -6.39
N GLU A 79 -11.55 10.65 -6.99
CA GLU A 79 -10.84 11.75 -6.34
C GLU A 79 -11.61 12.29 -5.12
N LYS A 80 -12.94 12.41 -5.20
CA LYS A 80 -13.79 12.79 -4.06
C LYS A 80 -13.73 11.76 -2.92
N LEU A 81 -13.80 10.47 -3.23
CA LEU A 81 -13.66 9.43 -2.20
C LEU A 81 -12.27 9.49 -1.54
N ASN A 82 -11.25 9.63 -2.36
CA ASN A 82 -9.86 9.75 -1.89
C ASN A 82 -9.67 10.99 -1.01
N SER A 83 -10.28 12.14 -1.33
CA SER A 83 -10.19 13.35 -0.52
C SER A 83 -10.83 13.21 0.87
N ILE A 84 -11.75 12.26 1.05
CA ILE A 84 -12.34 11.93 2.36
C ILE A 84 -11.41 11.00 3.15
N ILE A 85 -10.84 9.99 2.50
CA ILE A 85 -10.11 8.91 3.18
C ILE A 85 -8.64 9.26 3.39
N HIS A 86 -7.94 9.80 2.38
CA HIS A 86 -6.50 10.03 2.45
C HIS A 86 -6.05 10.92 3.63
N PRO A 87 -6.70 12.07 3.93
CA PRO A 87 -6.28 12.90 5.05
C PRO A 87 -6.36 12.14 6.39
N LYS A 88 -7.34 11.26 6.54
CA LYS A 88 -7.55 10.47 7.76
C LYS A 88 -6.50 9.36 7.90
N VAL A 89 -6.10 8.76 6.77
CA VAL A 89 -4.98 7.79 6.73
C VAL A 89 -3.66 8.48 7.06
N ILE A 90 -3.38 9.63 6.47
CA ILE A 90 -2.18 10.43 6.75
C ILE A 90 -2.14 10.81 8.23
N ASN A 91 -3.26 11.28 8.79
CA ASN A 91 -3.34 11.64 10.21
C ASN A 91 -3.09 10.43 11.12
N PHE A 92 -3.61 9.25 10.75
CA PHE A 92 -3.32 8.01 11.47
C PHE A 92 -1.82 7.73 11.56
N TYR A 93 -1.09 7.83 10.44
CA TYR A 93 0.36 7.61 10.43
C TYR A 93 1.13 8.68 11.20
N LYS A 94 0.67 9.94 11.16
CA LYS A 94 1.24 11.02 11.96
C LYS A 94 1.07 10.75 13.46
N GLU A 95 -0.14 10.43 13.91
CA GLU A 95 -0.40 10.09 15.32
C GLU A 95 0.38 8.85 15.76
N LEU A 96 0.48 7.85 14.89
CA LEU A 96 1.24 6.65 15.17
C LEU A 96 2.73 6.94 15.36
N LYS A 97 3.31 7.84 14.55
CA LYS A 97 4.69 8.31 14.73
C LYS A 97 4.90 8.97 16.09
N GLU A 98 3.97 9.83 16.51
CA GLU A 98 4.05 10.57 17.77
C GLU A 98 3.91 9.66 19.01
N ARG A 99 3.07 8.61 18.91
CA ARG A 99 2.74 7.71 20.02
C ARG A 99 3.50 6.39 20.02
N ASN A 100 4.36 6.16 19.03
CA ASN A 100 5.01 4.87 18.87
C ASN A 100 5.96 4.54 20.02
N THR A 101 5.72 3.40 20.66
CA THR A 101 6.55 2.83 21.73
C THR A 101 7.41 1.66 21.26
N TYR A 102 7.20 1.14 20.05
CA TYR A 102 7.99 0.04 19.48
C TYR A 102 9.35 0.54 19.02
N LYS A 103 10.38 -0.29 19.18
CA LYS A 103 11.74 0.01 18.70
C LYS A 103 11.76 0.23 17.18
N VAL A 104 11.07 -0.65 16.46
CA VAL A 104 10.92 -0.58 15.00
C VAL A 104 9.49 -0.93 14.60
N ILE A 105 8.91 -0.14 13.69
CA ILE A 105 7.63 -0.42 13.04
C ILE A 105 7.77 -0.30 11.53
N ILE A 106 6.93 -1.04 10.80
CA ILE A 106 6.89 -1.05 9.33
C ILE A 106 5.59 -0.40 8.87
N PHE A 107 5.68 0.62 8.03
CA PHE A 107 4.57 1.18 7.28
C PHE A 107 4.53 0.49 5.91
N ASP A 108 3.63 -0.46 5.73
CA ASP A 108 3.42 -1.15 4.45
C ASP A 108 2.46 -0.35 3.57
N VAL A 109 3.02 0.42 2.62
CA VAL A 109 2.27 1.39 1.82
C VAL A 109 2.61 1.23 0.34
N PRO A 110 1.69 0.71 -0.49
CA PRO A 110 1.93 0.53 -1.93
C PRO A 110 2.29 1.83 -2.66
N LEU A 111 1.60 2.91 -2.35
CA LEU A 111 1.79 4.25 -2.93
C LEU A 111 2.46 5.20 -1.93
N LEU A 112 3.59 4.77 -1.35
CA LEU A 112 4.27 5.48 -0.25
C LEU A 112 4.64 6.92 -0.63
N PHE A 113 5.26 7.08 -1.78
CA PHE A 113 5.73 8.38 -2.27
C PHE A 113 4.59 9.26 -2.75
N GLU A 114 3.65 8.68 -3.48
CA GLU A 114 2.49 9.38 -4.05
C GLU A 114 1.54 9.91 -2.96
N SER A 115 1.43 9.19 -1.83
CA SER A 115 0.60 9.60 -0.69
C SER A 115 1.29 10.58 0.25
N GLY A 116 2.61 10.76 0.14
CA GLY A 116 3.41 11.59 1.04
C GLY A 116 3.63 10.97 2.43
N ILE A 117 3.33 9.68 2.64
CA ILE A 117 3.56 8.96 3.89
C ILE A 117 5.06 8.71 4.11
N ASP A 118 5.87 8.72 3.06
CA ASP A 118 7.33 8.67 3.12
C ASP A 118 7.94 9.70 4.10
N LYS A 119 7.33 10.89 4.22
CA LYS A 119 7.77 11.95 5.14
C LYS A 119 7.69 11.59 6.63
N PHE A 120 6.95 10.56 6.97
CA PHE A 120 6.85 10.05 8.34
C PHE A 120 7.82 8.90 8.62
N CYS A 121 8.52 8.39 7.61
CA CYS A 121 9.46 7.29 7.72
C CYS A 121 10.87 7.80 8.03
N ASP A 122 11.60 7.03 8.83
CA ASP A 122 13.01 7.28 9.13
C ASP A 122 13.92 6.61 8.09
N LYS A 123 13.44 5.51 7.46
CA LYS A 123 14.07 4.80 6.35
C LYS A 123 13.03 4.25 5.39
N ILE A 124 13.41 4.08 4.14
CA ILE A 124 12.55 3.54 3.09
C ILE A 124 13.17 2.27 2.52
N LEU A 125 12.42 1.17 2.65
CA LEU A 125 12.71 -0.12 2.04
C LEU A 125 11.85 -0.29 0.78
N VAL A 126 12.49 -0.42 -0.36
CA VAL A 126 11.81 -0.65 -1.65
C VAL A 126 12.04 -2.07 -2.13
N VAL A 127 10.96 -2.75 -2.48
CA VAL A 127 11.02 -4.07 -3.14
C VAL A 127 10.77 -3.88 -4.63
N ILE A 128 11.71 -4.31 -5.46
CA ILE A 128 11.61 -4.27 -6.92
C ILE A 128 11.70 -5.65 -7.53
N SER A 129 11.25 -5.77 -8.76
CA SER A 129 11.50 -6.90 -9.66
C SER A 129 11.67 -6.39 -11.08
N ASP A 130 12.36 -7.16 -11.89
CA ASP A 130 12.51 -6.87 -13.31
C ASP A 130 11.15 -6.74 -13.98
N TYR A 131 11.05 -5.86 -14.97
CA TYR A 131 9.81 -5.53 -15.67
C TYR A 131 9.08 -6.79 -16.21
N GLU A 132 9.79 -7.68 -16.88
CA GLU A 132 9.21 -8.90 -17.44
C GLU A 132 8.70 -9.86 -16.35
N ILE A 133 9.40 -9.92 -15.20
CA ILE A 133 8.97 -10.72 -14.05
C ILE A 133 7.68 -10.13 -13.44
N GLN A 134 7.62 -8.82 -13.26
CA GLN A 134 6.40 -8.15 -12.78
C GLN A 134 5.23 -8.42 -13.73
N LEU A 135 5.46 -8.24 -15.02
CA LEU A 135 4.46 -8.40 -16.07
C LEU A 135 3.87 -9.81 -16.08
N ASN A 136 4.73 -10.84 -16.07
CA ASN A 136 4.29 -12.23 -16.04
C ASN A 136 3.51 -12.55 -14.75
N ARG A 137 3.98 -12.09 -13.59
CA ARG A 137 3.28 -12.28 -12.32
C ARG A 137 1.89 -11.62 -12.30
N ILE A 138 1.72 -10.44 -12.90
CA ILE A 138 0.42 -9.78 -13.00
C ILE A 138 -0.52 -10.57 -13.90
N VAL A 139 -0.08 -10.94 -15.09
CA VAL A 139 -0.88 -11.70 -16.06
C VAL A 139 -1.36 -13.01 -15.43
N GLU A 140 -0.47 -13.75 -14.75
CA GLU A 140 -0.80 -15.03 -14.11
C GLU A 140 -1.75 -14.85 -12.90
N ARG A 141 -1.50 -13.86 -12.04
CA ARG A 141 -2.28 -13.63 -10.82
C ARG A 141 -3.68 -13.11 -11.12
N ASP A 142 -3.76 -12.08 -11.98
CA ASP A 142 -4.99 -11.32 -12.18
C ASP A 142 -5.79 -11.83 -13.39
N LYS A 143 -5.24 -12.78 -14.17
CA LYS A 143 -5.85 -13.36 -15.37
C LYS A 143 -6.24 -12.31 -16.42
N ILE A 144 -5.42 -11.28 -16.56
CA ILE A 144 -5.59 -10.18 -17.53
C ILE A 144 -4.61 -10.33 -18.68
N ASP A 145 -4.91 -9.65 -19.80
CA ASP A 145 -3.99 -9.62 -20.94
C ASP A 145 -2.71 -8.78 -20.65
N ARG A 146 -1.68 -9.05 -21.43
CA ARG A 146 -0.37 -8.40 -21.30
C ARG A 146 -0.46 -6.88 -21.48
N LYS A 147 -1.28 -6.39 -22.42
CA LYS A 147 -1.40 -4.94 -22.68
C LYS A 147 -1.99 -4.19 -21.48
N LEU A 148 -2.98 -4.79 -20.82
CA LEU A 148 -3.56 -4.23 -19.61
C LEU A 148 -2.56 -4.25 -18.46
N ALA A 149 -1.82 -5.35 -18.28
CA ALA A 149 -0.77 -5.46 -17.28
C ALA A 149 0.33 -4.40 -17.48
N GLU A 150 0.76 -4.16 -18.72
CA GLU A 150 1.72 -3.08 -19.05
C GLU A 150 1.20 -1.69 -18.67
N LYS A 151 -0.08 -1.41 -18.96
CA LYS A 151 -0.69 -0.12 -18.56
C LYS A 151 -0.70 0.06 -17.06
N ILE A 152 -0.99 -0.99 -16.32
CA ILE A 152 -1.00 -0.96 -14.84
C ILE A 152 0.41 -0.67 -14.31
N ILE A 153 1.44 -1.35 -14.82
CA ILE A 153 2.83 -1.08 -14.40
C ILE A 153 3.21 0.37 -14.71
N LYS A 154 2.93 0.85 -15.92
CA LYS A 154 3.25 2.21 -16.36
C LYS A 154 2.48 3.32 -15.63
N SER A 155 1.38 2.99 -14.97
CA SER A 155 0.61 3.96 -14.16
C SER A 155 1.23 4.26 -12.80
N GLN A 156 2.24 3.49 -12.39
CA GLN A 156 2.98 3.67 -11.14
C GLN A 156 4.35 4.31 -11.39
N LEU A 157 4.99 4.79 -10.31
CA LEU A 157 6.40 5.21 -10.37
C LEU A 157 7.27 4.07 -10.92
N SER A 158 8.27 4.42 -11.72
CA SER A 158 9.23 3.44 -12.24
C SER A 158 10.12 2.86 -11.13
N ASN A 159 10.77 1.74 -11.38
CA ASN A 159 11.74 1.19 -10.43
C ASN A 159 12.92 2.15 -10.22
N GLU A 160 13.38 2.84 -11.27
CA GLU A 160 14.47 3.82 -11.20
C GLU A 160 14.11 5.00 -10.27
N GLU A 161 12.87 5.49 -10.36
CA GLU A 161 12.40 6.58 -9.48
C GLU A 161 12.27 6.12 -8.04
N ARG A 162 11.81 4.87 -7.79
CA ARG A 162 11.75 4.30 -6.45
C ARG A 162 13.12 4.08 -5.84
N ILE A 163 14.08 3.55 -6.63
CA ILE A 163 15.47 3.32 -6.20
C ILE A 163 16.12 4.63 -5.75
N LYS A 164 15.91 5.72 -6.49
CA LYS A 164 16.47 7.05 -6.14
C LYS A 164 15.97 7.60 -4.81
N LYS A 165 14.81 7.13 -4.34
CA LYS A 165 14.18 7.57 -3.10
C LYS A 165 14.33 6.57 -1.95
N ALA A 166 14.96 5.42 -2.20
CA ALA A 166 15.10 4.33 -1.25
C ALA A 166 16.39 4.45 -0.44
N ASP A 167 16.34 4.12 0.84
CA ASP A 167 17.53 3.87 1.67
C ASP A 167 18.04 2.44 1.49
N VAL A 168 17.10 1.50 1.24
CA VAL A 168 17.42 0.08 1.00
C VAL A 168 16.55 -0.45 -0.13
N VAL A 169 17.16 -1.23 -1.03
CA VAL A 169 16.48 -1.90 -2.14
C VAL A 169 16.64 -3.41 -2.01
N ILE A 170 15.53 -4.12 -2.11
CA ILE A 170 15.50 -5.58 -2.22
C ILE A 170 14.99 -5.97 -3.61
N GLU A 171 15.86 -6.61 -4.38
CA GLU A 171 15.52 -7.17 -5.69
C GLU A 171 14.94 -8.57 -5.55
N ASN A 172 13.74 -8.79 -6.08
CA ASN A 172 13.01 -10.06 -6.05
C ASN A 172 12.89 -10.67 -7.46
N ASN A 173 14.02 -11.05 -8.02
CA ASN A 173 14.14 -11.60 -9.37
C ASN A 173 14.35 -13.13 -9.40
N SER A 174 14.43 -13.76 -8.24
CA SER A 174 14.69 -15.21 -8.08
C SER A 174 13.58 -15.88 -7.25
N ASN A 175 13.93 -16.92 -6.52
CA ASN A 175 13.00 -17.69 -5.69
C ASN A 175 12.76 -17.06 -4.32
N LEU A 176 11.80 -17.62 -3.56
CA LEU A 176 11.43 -17.14 -2.22
C LEU A 176 12.56 -17.25 -1.20
N GLU A 177 13.40 -18.29 -1.29
CA GLU A 177 14.51 -18.49 -0.36
C GLU A 177 15.52 -17.35 -0.47
N ASP A 178 15.88 -16.95 -1.69
CA ASP A 178 16.78 -15.82 -1.94
C ASP A 178 16.16 -14.51 -1.44
N LEU A 179 14.87 -14.29 -1.69
CA LEU A 179 14.16 -13.13 -1.18
C LEU A 179 14.25 -13.07 0.36
N PHE A 180 13.97 -14.17 1.04
CA PHE A 180 14.01 -14.22 2.51
C PHE A 180 15.41 -13.98 3.07
N LYS A 181 16.46 -14.53 2.44
CA LYS A 181 17.85 -14.23 2.81
C LYS A 181 18.17 -12.73 2.71
N LYS A 182 17.67 -12.06 1.66
CA LYS A 182 17.86 -10.60 1.52
C LYS A 182 17.11 -9.81 2.60
N VAL A 183 15.89 -10.22 2.95
CA VAL A 183 15.13 -9.61 4.04
C VAL A 183 15.81 -9.85 5.39
N GLU A 184 16.36 -11.03 5.65
CA GLU A 184 17.10 -11.32 6.88
C GLU A 184 18.33 -10.43 7.04
N ARG A 185 19.13 -10.26 5.98
CA ARG A 185 20.27 -9.32 5.99
C ARG A 185 19.81 -7.90 6.30
N PHE A 186 18.69 -7.47 5.74
CA PHE A 186 18.10 -6.19 6.10
C PHE A 186 17.73 -6.12 7.58
N CYS A 187 17.06 -7.13 8.14
CA CYS A 187 16.71 -7.19 9.55
C CYS A 187 17.95 -7.08 10.46
N GLU A 188 19.06 -7.72 10.13
CA GLU A 188 20.32 -7.64 10.88
C GLU A 188 20.86 -6.20 10.95
N THR A 189 20.61 -5.38 9.91
CA THR A 189 21.05 -3.97 9.89
C THR A 189 20.22 -3.06 10.79
N ILE A 190 18.99 -3.45 11.10
CA ILE A 190 18.07 -2.65 11.92
C ILE A 190 18.01 -3.07 13.39
N TRP A 191 18.46 -4.29 13.72
CA TRP A 191 18.54 -4.77 15.11
C TRP A 191 19.81 -4.30 15.83
N ARG A 192 20.81 -3.80 15.10
CA ARG A 192 22.03 -3.18 15.65
C ARG A 192 21.75 -1.73 16.07
#